data_1d1fe4679252b3560baa90e833f6f8a7
#
_entry.id   1d1fe4679252b3560baa90e833f6f8a7
#
_cell.length_a   1.000
_cell.length_b   1.000
_cell.length_c   1.000
_cell.angle_alpha   90.00
_cell.angle_beta   90.00
_cell.angle_gamma   90.00
#
_symmetry.space_group_name_H-M   'P 1'
#
loop_
_entity.id
_entity.type
_entity.pdbx_description
1 polymer ?
#
loop_
_entity_poly.entity_id
_entity_poly.type
_entity_poly.pdbx_seq_one_letter_code
_entity_poly.pdbx_strand_id
1 'polypeptide(L)'
;MAEETVTLENLKDAMEGAAAAPEVAAEEPVEAAADPSLPPEPKIDEHGRSYATGKRKDAVARVWIKPGPGTIIVNGREVERYFARPVLRMLINQPFDVSDRSGQYDVICTVKGGGLSGQAGAVRHGISKALTLYEPTLRPVLKKEGFLTRDSRVVERKKYGRRKARRSFQFSKR
;
A
#
# COMPACT_ATOMS: atom_id res chain seq x y z
N MET A 1 22.88 -62.55 24.12
CA MET A 1 22.67 -61.29 23.38
C MET A 1 22.01 -61.68 22.09
N ALA A 2 20.66 -61.50 22.04
CA ALA A 2 19.86 -61.75 20.85
C ALA A 2 19.58 -60.42 20.20
N GLU A 3 20.08 -60.23 18.97
CA GLU A 3 19.80 -59.07 18.14
C GLU A 3 18.39 -59.22 17.56
N GLU A 4 17.46 -58.39 17.98
CA GLU A 4 16.15 -58.31 17.37
C GLU A 4 16.26 -57.52 16.06
N THR A 5 16.18 -58.26 14.96
CA THR A 5 16.10 -57.66 13.61
C THR A 5 14.68 -57.08 13.43
N VAL A 6 14.61 -55.74 13.37
CA VAL A 6 13.40 -55.03 13.04
C VAL A 6 13.04 -55.27 11.59
N THR A 7 12.05 -56.09 11.31
CA THR A 7 11.53 -56.34 9.97
C THR A 7 10.55 -55.29 9.53
N LEU A 8 10.45 -55.04 8.22
CA LEU A 8 9.56 -54.02 7.60
C LEU A 8 8.06 -54.19 7.92
N GLU A 9 7.67 -55.38 8.39
CA GLU A 9 6.30 -55.68 8.80
C GLU A 9 5.95 -55.02 10.16
N ASN A 10 6.89 -54.97 11.10
CA ASN A 10 6.69 -54.30 12.39
C ASN A 10 6.56 -52.78 12.29
N LEU A 11 7.07 -52.18 11.17
CA LEU A 11 6.92 -50.77 10.91
C LEU A 11 5.52 -50.41 10.36
N LYS A 12 4.85 -51.32 9.66
CA LYS A 12 3.50 -51.09 9.16
C LYS A 12 2.47 -51.13 10.30
N ASP A 13 2.60 -52.07 11.22
CA ASP A 13 1.68 -52.16 12.36
C ASP A 13 1.82 -50.98 13.33
N ALA A 14 3.02 -50.39 13.43
CA ALA A 14 3.24 -49.17 14.20
C ALA A 14 2.66 -47.90 13.53
N MET A 15 2.45 -47.92 12.23
CA MET A 15 1.84 -46.80 11.51
C MET A 15 0.32 -46.84 11.46
N GLU A 16 -0.31 -48.02 11.55
CA GLU A 16 -1.76 -48.19 11.61
C GLU A 16 -2.38 -47.90 13.00
N GLY A 17 -1.56 -47.94 14.08
CA GLY A 17 -1.99 -47.62 15.44
C GLY A 17 -2.00 -46.13 15.80
N ALA A 18 -1.50 -45.23 14.93
CA ALA A 18 -1.38 -43.80 15.19
C ALA A 18 -2.48 -42.91 14.55
N ALA A 19 -3.53 -43.51 14.01
CA ALA A 19 -4.64 -42.79 13.36
C ALA A 19 -5.86 -42.64 14.26
N ALA A 20 -5.71 -42.04 15.43
CA ALA A 20 -6.83 -41.53 16.23
C ALA A 20 -6.36 -40.34 17.07
N ALA A 21 -6.04 -39.23 16.44
CA ALA A 21 -6.01 -37.93 17.10
C ALA A 21 -7.40 -37.29 17.00
N PRO A 22 -7.93 -36.70 18.08
CA PRO A 22 -9.24 -36.08 18.06
C PRO A 22 -9.20 -34.87 17.11
N GLU A 23 -10.13 -34.86 16.19
CA GLU A 23 -10.48 -33.78 15.30
C GLU A 23 -10.90 -32.58 16.16
N VAL A 24 -9.91 -31.67 16.44
CA VAL A 24 -10.22 -30.37 16.97
C VAL A 24 -10.80 -29.59 15.79
N ALA A 25 -12.11 -29.44 15.79
CA ALA A 25 -12.84 -28.57 14.89
C ALA A 25 -12.24 -27.19 15.03
N ALA A 26 -11.33 -26.83 14.11
CA ALA A 26 -10.96 -25.45 13.86
C ALA A 26 -12.21 -24.77 13.30
N GLU A 27 -12.94 -24.06 14.14
CA GLU A 27 -13.90 -23.07 13.70
C GLU A 27 -13.09 -22.04 12.89
N GLU A 28 -13.10 -22.19 11.57
CA GLU A 28 -12.71 -21.11 10.67
C GLU A 28 -13.61 -19.91 11.01
N PRO A 29 -13.04 -18.71 11.24
CA PRO A 29 -13.86 -17.53 11.36
C PRO A 29 -14.62 -17.38 10.06
N VAL A 30 -15.93 -17.57 10.11
CA VAL A 30 -16.85 -17.31 9.00
C VAL A 30 -16.68 -15.84 8.68
N GLU A 31 -15.84 -15.56 7.68
CA GLU A 31 -15.76 -14.24 7.06
C GLU A 31 -17.18 -13.96 6.55
N ALA A 32 -17.90 -13.12 7.30
CA ALA A 32 -19.25 -12.72 6.96
C ALA A 32 -19.18 -12.19 5.51
N ALA A 33 -19.75 -12.95 4.60
CA ALA A 33 -19.88 -12.58 3.21
C ALA A 33 -20.63 -11.24 3.17
N ALA A 34 -19.89 -10.14 3.04
CA ALA A 34 -20.44 -8.81 2.92
C ALA A 34 -21.31 -8.78 1.67
N ASP A 35 -22.58 -8.48 1.83
CA ASP A 35 -23.54 -8.31 0.75
C ASP A 35 -22.95 -7.37 -0.31
N PRO A 36 -22.79 -7.78 -1.57
CA PRO A 36 -22.16 -6.97 -2.60
C PRO A 36 -22.95 -5.70 -2.94
N SER A 37 -24.13 -5.51 -2.40
CA SER A 37 -25.02 -4.35 -2.60
C SER A 37 -24.81 -3.25 -1.57
N LEU A 38 -24.18 -3.51 -0.43
CA LEU A 38 -23.91 -2.49 0.58
C LEU A 38 -22.55 -1.81 0.34
N PRO A 39 -22.45 -0.47 0.50
CA PRO A 39 -21.16 0.19 0.45
C PRO A 39 -20.28 -0.39 1.56
N PRO A 40 -18.99 -0.69 1.28
CA PRO A 40 -18.10 -1.25 2.28
C PRO A 40 -18.02 -0.33 3.50
N GLU A 41 -18.04 -0.92 4.69
CA GLU A 41 -17.97 -0.18 5.95
C GLU A 41 -16.69 0.65 6.05
N PRO A 42 -16.74 1.86 6.64
CA PRO A 42 -15.56 2.70 6.83
C PRO A 42 -14.57 2.01 7.78
N LYS A 43 -13.30 1.91 7.37
CA LYS A 43 -12.21 1.37 8.19
C LYS A 43 -11.52 2.51 8.95
N ILE A 44 -11.92 2.69 10.19
CA ILE A 44 -11.42 3.75 11.07
C ILE A 44 -10.72 3.10 12.28
N ASP A 45 -9.53 3.62 12.62
CA ASP A 45 -8.77 3.20 13.80
C ASP A 45 -9.44 3.67 15.10
N GLU A 46 -9.01 3.15 16.26
CA GLU A 46 -9.45 3.57 17.62
C GLU A 46 -9.31 5.09 17.86
N HIS A 47 -8.44 5.76 17.13
CA HIS A 47 -8.21 7.20 17.21
C HIS A 47 -9.04 8.02 16.20
N GLY A 48 -10.04 7.44 15.57
CA GLY A 48 -10.86 8.12 14.56
C GLY A 48 -10.12 8.43 13.24
N ARG A 49 -9.02 7.71 12.94
CA ARG A 49 -8.19 7.92 11.77
C ARG A 49 -8.36 6.79 10.77
N SER A 50 -8.34 7.12 9.48
CA SER A 50 -8.19 6.13 8.41
C SER A 50 -6.73 6.03 7.97
N TYR A 51 -6.21 4.83 7.86
CA TYR A 51 -4.83 4.54 7.46
C TYR A 51 -4.74 3.94 6.07
N ALA A 52 -3.84 4.45 5.24
CA ALA A 52 -3.49 3.81 3.98
C ALA A 52 -2.02 4.03 3.59
N THR A 53 -1.52 3.09 2.78
CA THR A 53 -0.17 3.17 2.20
C THR A 53 -0.25 3.57 0.73
N GLY A 54 0.48 4.63 0.36
CA GLY A 54 0.69 5.03 -1.01
C GLY A 54 2.08 4.67 -1.51
N LYS A 55 2.21 4.33 -2.80
CA LYS A 55 3.50 3.97 -3.42
C LYS A 55 3.63 4.62 -4.79
N ARG A 56 4.80 5.18 -5.10
CA ARG A 56 5.16 5.65 -6.45
C ARG A 56 6.66 5.58 -6.66
N LYS A 57 7.10 4.99 -7.77
CA LYS A 57 8.53 4.69 -8.02
C LYS A 57 9.09 3.93 -6.80
N ASP A 58 10.15 4.45 -6.18
CA ASP A 58 10.76 3.88 -4.98
C ASP A 58 10.31 4.58 -3.68
N ALA A 59 9.35 5.51 -3.78
CA ALA A 59 8.79 6.22 -2.64
C ALA A 59 7.60 5.47 -2.05
N VAL A 60 7.58 5.39 -0.72
CA VAL A 60 6.48 4.82 0.08
C VAL A 60 6.01 5.87 1.07
N ALA A 61 4.70 6.10 1.10
CA ALA A 61 4.04 6.99 2.05
C ALA A 61 3.07 6.20 2.92
N ARG A 62 3.15 6.36 4.24
CA ARG A 62 2.14 5.94 5.20
C ARG A 62 1.33 7.17 5.54
N VAL A 63 0.02 7.11 5.33
CA VAL A 63 -0.88 8.26 5.44
C VAL A 63 -1.99 7.94 6.42
N TRP A 64 -2.22 8.83 7.36
CA TRP A 64 -3.35 8.82 8.27
C TRP A 64 -4.18 10.07 8.01
N ILE A 65 -5.49 9.89 7.88
CA ILE A 65 -6.46 10.97 7.68
C ILE A 65 -7.42 10.98 8.86
N LYS A 66 -7.70 12.15 9.38
CA LYS A 66 -8.73 12.41 10.40
C LYS A 66 -9.51 13.67 10.02
N PRO A 67 -10.74 13.86 10.49
CA PRO A 67 -11.45 15.11 10.33
C PRO A 67 -10.69 16.28 10.98
N GLY A 68 -10.62 17.42 10.30
CA GLY A 68 -9.88 18.58 10.81
C GLY A 68 -9.82 19.75 9.83
N PRO A 69 -9.14 20.82 10.19
CA PRO A 69 -9.08 22.08 9.44
C PRO A 69 -8.27 22.04 8.14
N GLY A 70 -7.73 20.89 7.71
CA GLY A 70 -6.98 20.76 6.47
C GLY A 70 -5.47 20.83 6.60
N THR A 71 -4.93 20.61 7.79
CA THR A 71 -3.48 20.64 8.02
C THR A 71 -2.81 19.39 7.49
N ILE A 72 -1.75 19.56 6.68
CA ILE A 72 -0.97 18.45 6.13
C ILE A 72 0.45 18.46 6.71
N ILE A 73 0.78 17.42 7.47
CA ILE A 73 2.09 17.25 8.12
C ILE A 73 2.81 16.06 7.48
N VAL A 74 4.04 16.31 7.00
CA VAL A 74 4.91 15.33 6.33
C VAL A 74 6.20 15.16 7.10
N ASN A 75 6.45 13.98 7.63
CA ASN A 75 7.64 13.70 8.46
C ASN A 75 7.85 14.72 9.59
N GLY A 76 6.77 15.16 10.26
CA GLY A 76 6.82 16.14 11.34
C GLY A 76 7.03 17.60 10.89
N ARG A 77 6.94 17.89 9.58
CA ARG A 77 7.05 19.23 9.00
C ARG A 77 5.80 19.57 8.21
N GLU A 78 5.45 20.83 8.13
CA GLU A 78 4.36 21.29 7.29
C GLU A 78 4.65 21.00 5.81
N VAL A 79 3.60 20.74 5.04
CA VAL A 79 3.68 20.41 3.61
C VAL A 79 4.42 21.48 2.81
N GLU A 80 4.25 22.75 3.16
CA GLU A 80 4.91 23.88 2.47
C GLU A 80 6.42 23.88 2.65
N ARG A 81 6.88 23.56 3.85
CA ARG A 81 8.30 23.48 4.17
C ARG A 81 8.94 22.22 3.59
N TYR A 82 8.20 21.10 3.54
CA TYR A 82 8.73 19.84 3.02
C TYR A 82 8.72 19.81 1.49
N PHE A 83 7.59 20.20 0.87
CA PHE A 83 7.44 20.31 -0.59
C PHE A 83 7.46 21.77 -1.01
N ALA A 84 8.67 22.35 -1.10
CA ALA A 84 8.85 23.77 -1.46
C ALA A 84 8.27 24.13 -2.85
N ARG A 85 8.21 23.17 -3.78
CA ARG A 85 7.65 23.39 -5.12
C ARG A 85 6.13 23.39 -5.11
N PRO A 86 5.44 24.48 -5.52
CA PRO A 86 3.98 24.59 -5.48
C PRO A 86 3.28 23.50 -6.30
N VAL A 87 3.86 23.07 -7.43
CA VAL A 87 3.32 21.99 -8.27
C VAL A 87 3.18 20.66 -7.49
N LEU A 88 4.11 20.38 -6.56
CA LEU A 88 4.02 19.15 -5.76
C LEU A 88 2.91 19.25 -4.71
N ARG A 89 2.67 20.44 -4.16
CA ARG A 89 1.56 20.72 -3.23
C ARG A 89 0.22 20.59 -3.93
N MET A 90 0.08 21.19 -5.11
CA MET A 90 -1.13 21.01 -5.95
C MET A 90 -1.42 19.55 -6.22
N LEU A 91 -0.39 18.76 -6.54
CA LEU A 91 -0.54 17.33 -6.80
C LEU A 91 -1.05 16.55 -5.56
N ILE A 92 -0.66 16.96 -4.36
CA ILE A 92 -1.10 16.34 -3.11
C ILE A 92 -2.56 16.70 -2.81
N ASN A 93 -3.00 17.90 -3.15
CA ASN A 93 -4.36 18.39 -2.90
C ASN A 93 -5.39 17.85 -3.91
N GLN A 94 -4.97 17.43 -5.12
CA GLN A 94 -5.87 16.92 -6.16
C GLN A 94 -6.97 15.95 -5.67
N PRO A 95 -6.70 14.95 -4.81
CA PRO A 95 -7.75 14.06 -4.33
C PRO A 95 -8.85 14.77 -3.54
N PHE A 96 -8.50 15.82 -2.78
CA PHE A 96 -9.46 16.60 -2.01
C PHE A 96 -10.29 17.52 -2.91
N ASP A 97 -9.65 18.14 -3.92
CA ASP A 97 -10.31 19.02 -4.88
C ASP A 97 -11.35 18.26 -5.70
N VAL A 98 -11.01 17.05 -6.18
CA VAL A 98 -11.94 16.20 -6.97
C VAL A 98 -13.07 15.61 -6.13
N SER A 99 -12.87 15.44 -4.83
CA SER A 99 -13.88 14.93 -3.91
C SER A 99 -14.71 16.02 -3.23
N ASP A 100 -14.46 17.32 -3.51
CA ASP A 100 -15.06 18.48 -2.86
C ASP A 100 -14.89 18.46 -1.33
N ARG A 101 -13.75 17.96 -0.85
CA ARG A 101 -13.42 17.81 0.56
C ARG A 101 -12.22 18.65 1.01
N SER A 102 -11.88 19.69 0.26
CA SER A 102 -10.78 20.62 0.61
C SER A 102 -11.00 21.27 1.95
N GLY A 103 -9.99 21.21 2.84
CA GLY A 103 -10.05 21.82 4.18
C GLY A 103 -10.89 21.07 5.22
N GLN A 104 -11.34 19.84 4.96
CA GLN A 104 -12.17 19.07 5.90
C GLN A 104 -11.38 17.96 6.62
N TYR A 105 -10.16 17.67 6.18
CA TYR A 105 -9.34 16.58 6.70
C TYR A 105 -7.93 17.01 7.03
N ASP A 106 -7.46 16.64 8.21
CA ASP A 106 -6.05 16.69 8.57
C ASP A 106 -5.34 15.42 8.08
N VAL A 107 -4.13 15.60 7.56
CA VAL A 107 -3.29 14.54 7.05
C VAL A 107 -1.97 14.48 7.80
N ILE A 108 -1.68 13.33 8.38
CA ILE A 108 -0.35 13.04 8.93
C ILE A 108 0.26 11.97 8.05
N CYS A 109 1.46 12.23 7.52
CA CYS A 109 2.12 11.22 6.70
C CYS A 109 3.61 11.07 7.03
N THR A 110 4.06 9.83 6.92
CA THR A 110 5.47 9.47 6.98
C THR A 110 5.91 8.95 5.62
N VAL A 111 6.93 9.57 5.04
CA VAL A 111 7.39 9.27 3.68
C VAL A 111 8.86 8.84 3.70
N LYS A 112 9.18 7.75 2.97
CA LYS A 112 10.54 7.23 2.82
C LYS A 112 10.83 6.87 1.36
N GLY A 113 12.10 6.92 1.00
CA GLY A 113 12.60 6.49 -0.31
C GLY A 113 12.31 7.46 -1.46
N GLY A 114 12.92 7.20 -2.61
CA GLY A 114 12.75 8.00 -3.83
C GLY A 114 13.18 9.46 -3.68
N GLY A 115 12.63 10.31 -4.53
CA GLY A 115 12.82 11.77 -4.49
C GLY A 115 11.50 12.51 -4.29
N LEU A 116 11.53 13.82 -4.02
CA LEU A 116 10.36 14.64 -3.68
C LEU A 116 9.18 14.48 -4.65
N SER A 117 9.44 14.38 -5.96
CA SER A 117 8.39 14.14 -6.96
C SER A 117 7.74 12.74 -6.83
N GLY A 118 8.52 11.72 -6.51
CA GLY A 118 8.01 10.37 -6.22
C GLY A 118 7.22 10.35 -4.92
N GLN A 119 7.73 11.01 -3.89
CA GLN A 119 7.11 11.13 -2.58
C GLN A 119 5.76 11.84 -2.64
N ALA A 120 5.66 12.98 -3.36
CA ALA A 120 4.39 13.68 -3.55
C ALA A 120 3.34 12.78 -4.24
N GLY A 121 3.74 12.03 -5.26
CA GLY A 121 2.85 11.06 -5.90
C GLY A 121 2.47 9.87 -5.01
N ALA A 122 3.37 9.44 -4.12
CA ALA A 122 3.07 8.41 -3.13
C ALA A 122 2.08 8.93 -2.08
N VAL A 123 2.26 10.17 -1.60
CA VAL A 123 1.32 10.82 -0.67
C VAL A 123 -0.05 10.95 -1.31
N ARG A 124 -0.16 11.46 -2.56
CA ARG A 124 -1.42 11.53 -3.29
C ARG A 124 -2.14 10.19 -3.34
N HIS A 125 -1.44 9.14 -3.74
CA HIS A 125 -2.01 7.79 -3.80
C HIS A 125 -2.44 7.28 -2.41
N GLY A 126 -1.68 7.59 -1.35
CA GLY A 126 -2.01 7.25 0.03
C GLY A 126 -3.27 7.98 0.52
N ILE A 127 -3.38 9.28 0.27
CA ILE A 127 -4.55 10.10 0.60
C ILE A 127 -5.80 9.55 -0.09
N SER A 128 -5.73 9.30 -1.40
CA SER A 128 -6.87 8.76 -2.16
C SER A 128 -7.37 7.43 -1.60
N LYS A 129 -6.46 6.54 -1.20
CA LYS A 129 -6.83 5.26 -0.57
C LYS A 129 -7.42 5.46 0.82
N ALA A 130 -6.85 6.35 1.64
CA ALA A 130 -7.34 6.60 2.98
C ALA A 130 -8.72 7.27 2.95
N LEU A 131 -8.97 8.20 2.00
CA LEU A 131 -10.29 8.78 1.76
C LEU A 131 -11.34 7.71 1.42
N THR A 132 -11.01 6.74 0.55
CA THR A 132 -11.95 5.66 0.22
C THR A 132 -12.20 4.68 1.36
N LEU A 133 -11.30 4.60 2.34
CA LEU A 133 -11.50 3.81 3.55
C LEU A 133 -12.31 4.58 4.60
N TYR A 134 -12.20 5.90 4.61
CA TYR A 134 -12.97 6.77 5.50
C TYR A 134 -14.39 6.99 4.97
N GLU A 135 -14.51 7.38 3.70
CA GLU A 135 -15.78 7.56 2.98
C GLU A 135 -15.83 6.67 1.73
N PRO A 136 -16.42 5.47 1.82
CA PRO A 136 -16.51 4.55 0.67
C PRO A 136 -17.28 5.11 -0.53
N THR A 137 -18.18 6.06 -0.31
CA THR A 137 -18.94 6.77 -1.36
C THR A 137 -18.07 7.54 -2.36
N LEU A 138 -16.88 7.98 -1.94
CA LEU A 138 -15.93 8.70 -2.80
C LEU A 138 -15.15 7.79 -3.75
N ARG A 139 -15.22 6.47 -3.57
CA ARG A 139 -14.46 5.51 -4.36
C ARG A 139 -14.71 5.59 -5.87
N PRO A 140 -15.94 5.71 -6.39
CA PRO A 140 -16.17 5.81 -7.84
C PRO A 140 -15.55 7.07 -8.43
N VAL A 141 -15.65 8.22 -7.76
CA VAL A 141 -15.09 9.51 -8.19
C VAL A 141 -13.56 9.42 -8.28
N LEU A 142 -12.90 8.99 -7.19
CA LEU A 142 -11.44 8.86 -7.14
C LEU A 142 -10.89 7.77 -8.08
N LYS A 143 -11.68 6.72 -8.35
CA LYS A 143 -11.31 5.68 -9.32
C LYS A 143 -11.38 6.19 -10.75
N LYS A 144 -12.38 6.99 -11.11
CA LYS A 144 -12.56 7.61 -12.44
C LYS A 144 -11.34 8.47 -12.80
N GLU A 145 -10.85 9.27 -11.86
CA GLU A 145 -9.65 10.11 -12.04
C GLU A 145 -8.32 9.34 -11.95
N GLY A 146 -8.35 8.03 -11.72
CA GLY A 146 -7.18 7.17 -11.70
C GLY A 146 -6.30 7.31 -10.43
N PHE A 147 -6.76 7.97 -9.37
CA PHE A 147 -5.97 8.19 -8.15
C PHE A 147 -5.78 6.94 -7.32
N LEU A 148 -6.63 5.93 -7.48
CA LEU A 148 -6.52 4.65 -6.77
C LEU A 148 -5.56 3.67 -7.45
N THR A 149 -5.17 3.94 -8.70
CA THR A 149 -4.25 3.09 -9.46
C THR A 149 -2.82 3.50 -9.20
N ARG A 150 -1.96 2.54 -8.86
CA ARG A 150 -0.52 2.81 -8.73
C ARG A 150 0.10 3.09 -10.09
N ASP A 151 0.88 4.17 -10.21
CA ASP A 151 1.73 4.44 -11.38
C ASP A 151 2.89 3.42 -11.38
N SER A 152 2.88 2.52 -12.36
CA SER A 152 3.87 1.44 -12.50
C SER A 152 5.22 1.90 -13.08
N ARG A 153 5.29 3.13 -13.61
CA ARG A 153 6.51 3.66 -14.23
C ARG A 153 7.65 3.75 -13.23
N VAL A 154 8.76 3.06 -13.53
CA VAL A 154 9.99 3.05 -12.74
C VAL A 154 11.14 3.50 -13.64
N VAL A 155 12.22 3.99 -13.04
CA VAL A 155 13.43 4.41 -13.79
C VAL A 155 14.06 3.18 -14.44
N GLU A 156 14.27 3.26 -15.76
CA GLU A 156 14.92 2.18 -16.51
C GLU A 156 16.37 2.00 -16.05
N ARG A 157 16.80 0.75 -15.92
CA ARG A 157 18.17 0.40 -15.57
C ARG A 157 19.13 0.87 -16.67
N LYS A 158 20.28 1.44 -16.28
CA LYS A 158 21.39 1.71 -17.20
C LYS A 158 21.74 0.45 -17.98
N LYS A 159 21.88 0.55 -19.29
CA LYS A 159 22.23 -0.57 -20.17
C LYS A 159 23.75 -0.66 -20.35
N TYR A 160 24.20 -1.87 -20.58
CA TYR A 160 25.58 -2.15 -20.96
C TYR A 160 25.95 -1.39 -22.26
N GLY A 161 27.15 -0.86 -22.36
CA GLY A 161 27.62 -0.10 -23.53
C GLY A 161 26.92 1.24 -23.77
N ARG A 162 26.14 1.76 -22.83
CA ARG A 162 25.44 3.05 -22.93
C ARG A 162 25.72 3.93 -21.72
N ARG A 163 25.61 5.26 -21.89
CA ARG A 163 25.78 6.23 -20.78
C ARG A 163 24.64 6.15 -19.76
N LYS A 164 23.39 5.94 -20.23
CA LYS A 164 22.16 5.77 -19.45
C LYS A 164 21.34 4.62 -20.05
N ALA A 165 20.08 4.48 -19.63
CA ALA A 165 19.20 3.44 -20.17
C ALA A 165 19.04 3.51 -21.70
N ARG A 166 18.90 4.72 -22.26
CA ARG A 166 18.67 4.95 -23.69
C ARG A 166 19.74 5.80 -24.35
N ARG A 167 20.55 6.58 -23.61
CA ARG A 167 21.57 7.47 -24.16
C ARG A 167 22.82 6.67 -24.52
N SER A 168 23.18 6.70 -25.80
CA SER A 168 24.41 6.12 -26.35
C SER A 168 25.62 7.06 -26.16
N PHE A 169 26.80 6.52 -26.35
CA PHE A 169 28.02 7.32 -26.54
C PHE A 169 27.97 7.96 -27.91
N GLN A 170 28.59 9.13 -28.03
CA GLN A 170 28.73 9.79 -29.31
C GLN A 170 29.76 9.03 -30.13
N PHE A 171 29.45 8.76 -31.40
CA PHE A 171 30.41 8.21 -32.34
C PHE A 171 31.37 9.31 -32.80
N SER A 172 32.67 9.09 -32.64
CA SER A 172 33.69 10.01 -33.15
C SER A 172 34.18 9.47 -34.48
N LYS A 173 33.95 10.24 -35.54
CA LYS A 173 34.60 10.01 -36.84
C LYS A 173 36.01 10.60 -36.76
N ARG A 174 37.01 9.77 -36.84
CA ARG A 174 38.41 10.15 -37.16
C ARG A 174 38.83 9.34 -38.38
#